data_9dbf495af4ec1b07dc7c79f1f2c672a8
#
_entry.id   9dbf495af4ec1b07dc7c79f1f2c672a8
#
_cell.length_a   1.000
_cell.length_b   1.000
_cell.length_c   1.000
_cell.angle_alpha   90.00
_cell.angle_beta   90.00
_cell.angle_gamma   90.00
#
_symmetry.space_group_name_H-M   'P 1'
#
loop_
_entity.id
_entity.type
_entity.pdbx_description
1 polymer ?
#
loop_
_entity_poly.entity_id
_entity_poly.type
_entity_poly.pdbx_seq_one_letter_code
_entity_poly.pdbx_strand_id
1 'polypeptide(L)'
;MLDFITVQTFSENATVVTLIYVVLLSFVLSTLVAVTYEKTYRGLSYSRNYAQTLILISIVAATVMQAVGDSLARGLGIMAAMAIIRFRTNFKDPRDIVFIFASLSVGVANGVYGFSIAIVGTLGFCLVAFLLYWSPFGQTSLFDGMVRFSLENHSESKRRLEDVLAHFCKRFTLITLRDMSQGSRLDYAYQVKLRRGKDRDDFVHELKAIDSIMGVSFYMQEATVEL
;
A
#
# COMPACT_ATOMS: atom_id res chain seq x y z
N MET A 1 -15.51 14.95 -36.28
CA MET A 1 -14.86 13.93 -35.40
C MET A 1 -14.64 14.42 -33.99
N LEU A 2 -14.72 15.71 -33.71
CA LEU A 2 -14.65 16.31 -32.37
C LEU A 2 -16.00 16.40 -31.66
N ASP A 3 -17.12 16.25 -32.38
CA ASP A 3 -18.47 16.35 -31.82
C ASP A 3 -18.88 15.13 -30.95
N PHE A 4 -18.12 14.03 -31.00
CA PHE A 4 -18.37 12.85 -30.16
C PHE A 4 -18.02 13.09 -28.69
N ILE A 5 -17.21 14.11 -28.40
CA ILE A 5 -16.78 14.46 -27.03
C ILE A 5 -17.80 15.41 -26.37
N THR A 6 -18.67 16.04 -27.13
CA THR A 6 -19.62 17.07 -26.64
C THR A 6 -21.06 16.60 -26.48
N VAL A 7 -21.36 15.30 -26.61
CA VAL A 7 -22.70 14.80 -26.33
C VAL A 7 -22.92 14.71 -24.81
N GLN A 8 -22.98 15.90 -24.18
CA GLN A 8 -23.71 16.10 -22.93
C GLN A 8 -25.17 16.35 -23.28
N THR A 9 -25.87 15.34 -23.72
CA THR A 9 -27.31 15.40 -23.78
C THR A 9 -27.85 14.88 -22.46
N PHE A 10 -28.31 15.78 -21.60
CA PHE A 10 -29.16 15.46 -20.47
C PHE A 10 -30.45 14.83 -21.03
N SER A 11 -30.47 13.53 -21.10
CA SER A 11 -31.66 12.77 -21.45
C SER A 11 -32.31 12.30 -20.15
N GLU A 12 -33.56 12.68 -19.91
CA GLU A 12 -34.35 12.26 -18.74
C GLU A 12 -34.50 10.73 -18.65
N ASN A 13 -34.20 9.98 -19.70
CA ASN A 13 -34.18 8.52 -19.70
C ASN A 13 -32.89 8.03 -20.38
N ALA A 14 -31.99 7.46 -19.61
CA ALA A 14 -30.82 6.79 -20.14
C ALA A 14 -31.23 5.67 -21.10
N THR A 15 -30.90 5.80 -22.38
CA THR A 15 -31.13 4.75 -23.38
C THR A 15 -30.29 3.52 -23.00
N VAL A 16 -30.81 2.30 -23.21
CA VAL A 16 -30.10 1.04 -22.93
C VAL A 16 -28.70 1.03 -23.54
N VAL A 17 -28.54 1.60 -24.72
CA VAL A 17 -27.23 1.72 -25.40
C VAL A 17 -26.26 2.59 -24.59
N THR A 18 -26.72 3.70 -24.01
CA THR A 18 -25.90 4.58 -23.18
C THR A 18 -25.48 3.88 -21.88
N LEU A 19 -26.39 3.12 -21.26
CA LEU A 19 -26.06 2.31 -20.07
C LEU A 19 -24.97 1.29 -20.36
N ILE A 20 -25.10 0.57 -21.48
CA ILE A 20 -24.08 -0.40 -21.91
C ILE A 20 -22.74 0.31 -22.15
N TYR A 21 -22.74 1.47 -22.79
CA TYR A 21 -21.53 2.24 -23.04
C TYR A 21 -20.85 2.69 -21.73
N VAL A 22 -21.62 3.20 -20.77
CA VAL A 22 -21.13 3.62 -19.45
C VAL A 22 -20.47 2.43 -18.71
N VAL A 23 -21.13 1.27 -18.71
CA VAL A 23 -20.60 0.06 -18.06
C VAL A 23 -19.31 -0.42 -18.75
N LEU A 24 -19.30 -0.48 -20.08
CA LEU A 24 -18.13 -0.91 -20.85
C LEU A 24 -16.95 0.05 -20.66
N LEU A 25 -17.18 1.35 -20.70
CA LEU A 25 -16.12 2.35 -20.49
C LEU A 25 -15.58 2.29 -19.06
N SER A 26 -16.47 2.13 -18.08
CA SER A 26 -16.07 1.93 -16.68
C SER A 26 -15.23 0.66 -16.50
N PHE A 27 -15.60 -0.43 -17.15
CA PHE A 27 -14.82 -1.67 -17.16
C PHE A 27 -13.43 -1.47 -17.76
N VAL A 28 -13.33 -0.83 -18.93
CA VAL A 28 -12.05 -0.60 -19.62
C VAL A 28 -11.11 0.29 -18.76
N LEU A 29 -11.62 1.42 -18.28
CA LEU A 29 -10.81 2.36 -17.50
C LEU A 29 -10.40 1.77 -16.13
N SER A 30 -11.32 1.06 -15.46
CA SER A 30 -10.98 0.43 -14.18
C SER A 30 -10.02 -0.77 -14.35
N THR A 31 -10.07 -1.46 -15.48
CA THR A 31 -9.06 -2.47 -15.83
C THR A 31 -7.68 -1.82 -15.98
N LEU A 32 -7.59 -0.63 -16.57
CA LEU A 32 -6.33 0.11 -16.65
C LEU A 32 -5.80 0.46 -15.25
N VAL A 33 -6.68 0.90 -14.34
CA VAL A 33 -6.32 1.14 -12.92
C VAL A 33 -5.84 -0.14 -12.25
N ALA A 34 -6.53 -1.27 -12.45
CA ALA A 34 -6.17 -2.57 -11.88
C ALA A 34 -4.82 -3.09 -12.40
N VAL A 35 -4.54 -2.94 -13.70
CA VAL A 35 -3.25 -3.29 -14.30
C VAL A 35 -2.13 -2.38 -13.76
N THR A 36 -2.41 -1.10 -13.59
CA THR A 36 -1.45 -0.16 -12.97
C THR A 36 -1.15 -0.56 -11.53
N TYR A 37 -2.17 -0.94 -10.75
CA TYR A 37 -1.98 -1.47 -9.42
C TYR A 37 -1.07 -2.71 -9.43
N GLU A 38 -1.40 -3.71 -10.25
CA GLU A 38 -0.61 -4.94 -10.37
C GLU A 38 0.86 -4.68 -10.72
N LYS A 39 1.11 -3.80 -11.70
CA LYS A 39 2.46 -3.46 -12.17
C LYS A 39 3.27 -2.62 -11.17
N THR A 40 2.61 -1.81 -10.37
CA THR A 40 3.26 -0.90 -9.39
C THR A 40 3.28 -1.45 -7.97
N TYR A 41 2.64 -2.62 -7.74
CA TYR A 41 2.62 -3.25 -6.42
C TYR A 41 3.99 -3.84 -6.07
N ARG A 42 4.49 -3.55 -4.86
CA ARG A 42 5.80 -4.02 -4.36
C ARG A 42 5.71 -4.87 -3.09
N GLY A 43 4.51 -5.08 -2.55
CA GLY A 43 4.33 -5.88 -1.33
C GLY A 43 4.26 -7.38 -1.60
N LEU A 44 4.54 -8.20 -0.59
CA LEU A 44 4.43 -9.66 -0.66
C LEU A 44 2.99 -10.18 -0.64
N SER A 45 2.04 -9.35 -0.26
CA SER A 45 0.64 -9.75 -0.07
C SER A 45 -0.25 -9.34 -1.26
N TYR A 46 0.25 -9.49 -2.49
CA TYR A 46 -0.59 -9.29 -3.68
C TYR A 46 -1.79 -10.25 -3.66
N SER A 47 -2.99 -9.69 -3.72
CA SER A 47 -4.23 -10.46 -3.84
C SER A 47 -4.87 -10.24 -5.21
N ARG A 48 -4.97 -11.32 -6.01
CA ARG A 48 -5.70 -11.29 -7.29
C ARG A 48 -7.16 -10.82 -7.11
N ASN A 49 -7.78 -11.19 -6.00
CA ASN A 49 -9.14 -10.80 -5.66
C ASN A 49 -9.27 -9.28 -5.50
N TYR A 50 -8.21 -8.62 -5.04
CA TYR A 50 -8.23 -7.17 -4.90
C TYR A 50 -8.27 -6.45 -6.25
N ALA A 51 -7.48 -6.87 -7.24
CA ALA A 51 -7.53 -6.32 -8.59
C ALA A 51 -8.92 -6.48 -9.23
N GLN A 52 -9.58 -7.63 -9.02
CA GLN A 52 -10.97 -7.83 -9.46
C GLN A 52 -11.95 -6.88 -8.74
N THR A 53 -11.74 -6.65 -7.44
CA THR A 53 -12.57 -5.71 -6.67
C THR A 53 -12.48 -4.28 -7.22
N LEU A 54 -11.31 -3.83 -7.67
CA LEU A 54 -11.16 -2.51 -8.31
C LEU A 54 -12.03 -2.38 -9.55
N ILE A 55 -12.12 -3.41 -10.37
CA ILE A 55 -12.96 -3.40 -11.58
C ILE A 55 -14.44 -3.38 -11.20
N LEU A 56 -14.84 -4.25 -10.28
CA LEU A 56 -16.24 -4.39 -9.88
C LEU A 56 -16.78 -3.14 -9.19
N ILE A 57 -15.99 -2.48 -8.34
CA ILE A 57 -16.42 -1.27 -7.61
C ILE A 57 -16.71 -0.12 -8.57
N SER A 58 -15.95 0.00 -9.67
CA SER A 58 -16.19 1.01 -10.70
C SER A 58 -17.52 0.79 -11.42
N ILE A 59 -17.83 -0.46 -11.78
CA ILE A 59 -19.09 -0.81 -12.44
C ILE A 59 -20.27 -0.53 -11.51
N VAL A 60 -20.17 -0.94 -10.25
CA VAL A 60 -21.20 -0.69 -9.23
C VAL A 60 -21.41 0.82 -9.05
N ALA A 61 -20.33 1.61 -8.94
CA ALA A 61 -20.43 3.05 -8.80
C ALA A 61 -21.11 3.70 -10.01
N ALA A 62 -20.76 3.29 -11.22
CA ALA A 62 -21.37 3.79 -12.44
C ALA A 62 -22.87 3.48 -12.47
N THR A 63 -23.25 2.26 -12.12
CA THR A 63 -24.66 1.82 -12.09
C THR A 63 -25.47 2.61 -11.03
N VAL A 64 -24.88 2.80 -9.83
CA VAL A 64 -25.51 3.59 -8.77
C VAL A 64 -25.74 5.02 -9.21
N MET A 65 -24.72 5.67 -9.81
CA MET A 65 -24.84 7.04 -10.28
C MET A 65 -25.89 7.19 -11.38
N GLN A 66 -26.02 6.22 -12.27
CA GLN A 66 -27.09 6.17 -13.29
C GLN A 66 -28.48 6.03 -12.63
N ALA A 67 -28.60 5.21 -11.59
CA ALA A 67 -29.86 5.03 -10.87
C ALA A 67 -30.28 6.30 -10.08
N VAL A 68 -29.31 7.09 -9.59
CA VAL A 68 -29.55 8.37 -8.94
C VAL A 68 -30.09 9.39 -9.94
N GLY A 69 -29.50 9.46 -11.13
CA GLY A 69 -29.80 10.48 -12.14
C GLY A 69 -29.66 11.90 -11.56
N ASP A 70 -30.46 12.83 -12.03
CA ASP A 70 -30.44 14.25 -11.63
C ASP A 70 -31.23 14.55 -10.33
N SER A 71 -31.68 13.52 -9.60
CA SER A 71 -32.49 13.70 -8.39
C SER A 71 -31.63 13.89 -7.14
N LEU A 72 -31.59 15.09 -6.62
CA LEU A 72 -30.88 15.43 -5.38
C LEU A 72 -31.38 14.57 -4.19
N ALA A 73 -32.69 14.32 -4.11
CA ALA A 73 -33.28 13.54 -3.04
C ALA A 73 -32.81 12.06 -3.07
N ARG A 74 -32.73 11.47 -4.27
CA ARG A 74 -32.20 10.10 -4.45
C ARG A 74 -30.70 10.04 -4.11
N GLY A 75 -29.91 11.04 -4.54
CA GLY A 75 -28.50 11.14 -4.22
C GLY A 75 -28.26 11.21 -2.71
N LEU A 76 -28.98 12.05 -1.98
CA LEU A 76 -28.88 12.14 -0.53
C LEU A 76 -29.30 10.84 0.16
N GLY A 77 -30.34 10.15 -0.33
CA GLY A 77 -30.78 8.85 0.21
C GLY A 77 -29.70 7.79 0.07
N ILE A 78 -29.00 7.70 -1.08
CA ILE A 78 -27.91 6.76 -1.28
C ILE A 78 -26.69 7.12 -0.43
N MET A 79 -26.34 8.40 -0.31
CA MET A 79 -25.27 8.83 0.60
C MET A 79 -25.55 8.42 2.05
N ALA A 80 -26.78 8.62 2.52
CA ALA A 80 -27.18 8.20 3.85
C ALA A 80 -27.09 6.68 4.03
N ALA A 81 -27.53 5.90 3.05
CA ALA A 81 -27.41 4.43 3.07
C ALA A 81 -25.96 3.97 3.07
N MET A 82 -25.07 4.58 2.28
CA MET A 82 -23.65 4.26 2.25
C MET A 82 -22.93 4.65 3.55
N ALA A 83 -23.35 5.71 4.21
CA ALA A 83 -22.77 6.12 5.49
C ALA A 83 -23.01 5.10 6.63
N ILE A 84 -24.06 4.28 6.52
CA ILE A 84 -24.35 3.19 7.46
C ILE A 84 -23.41 1.98 7.22
N ILE A 85 -22.90 1.81 5.99
CA ILE A 85 -22.01 0.72 5.65
C ILE A 85 -20.62 1.00 6.21
N ARG A 86 -20.33 0.44 7.36
CA ARG A 86 -19.01 0.54 7.99
C ARG A 86 -18.12 -0.57 7.45
N PHE A 87 -17.12 -0.21 6.66
CA PHE A 87 -16.06 -1.13 6.27
C PHE A 87 -15.24 -1.52 7.49
N ARG A 88 -15.31 -2.78 7.91
CA ARG A 88 -14.49 -3.35 8.99
C ARG A 88 -13.22 -4.04 8.48
N THR A 89 -12.85 -3.81 7.24
CA THR A 89 -11.64 -4.37 6.64
C THR A 89 -10.44 -3.53 7.03
N ASN A 90 -9.47 -4.15 7.70
CA ASN A 90 -8.16 -3.54 7.93
C ASN A 90 -7.39 -3.57 6.60
N PHE A 91 -7.34 -2.43 5.92
CA PHE A 91 -6.45 -2.25 4.79
C PHE A 91 -5.01 -2.29 5.30
N LYS A 92 -4.23 -3.24 4.80
CA LYS A 92 -2.84 -3.42 5.21
C LYS A 92 -1.91 -2.35 4.61
N ASP A 93 -2.28 -1.81 3.46
CA ASP A 93 -1.49 -0.80 2.75
C ASP A 93 -2.34 0.45 2.46
N PRO A 94 -1.90 1.66 2.85
CA PRO A 94 -2.57 2.91 2.50
C PRO A 94 -2.78 3.10 0.99
N ARG A 95 -1.93 2.51 0.15
CA ARG A 95 -2.05 2.54 -1.31
C ARG A 95 -3.34 1.88 -1.80
N ASP A 96 -3.76 0.80 -1.15
CA ASP A 96 -4.97 0.08 -1.51
C ASP A 96 -6.19 1.01 -1.49
N ILE A 97 -6.27 1.86 -0.46
CA ILE A 97 -7.34 2.84 -0.32
C ILE A 97 -7.35 3.81 -1.50
N VAL A 98 -6.19 4.32 -1.90
CA VAL A 98 -6.06 5.27 -3.02
C VAL A 98 -6.51 4.65 -4.33
N PHE A 99 -6.16 3.39 -4.61
CA PHE A 99 -6.58 2.67 -5.81
C PHE A 99 -8.07 2.36 -5.83
N ILE A 100 -8.68 2.04 -4.66
CA ILE A 100 -10.14 1.90 -4.54
C ILE A 100 -10.82 3.23 -4.89
N PHE A 101 -10.37 4.34 -4.32
CA PHE A 101 -10.96 5.65 -4.61
C PHE A 101 -10.77 6.06 -6.06
N ALA A 102 -9.62 5.77 -6.68
CA ALA A 102 -9.41 6.01 -8.10
C ALA A 102 -10.41 5.23 -8.95
N SER A 103 -10.59 3.95 -8.67
CA SER A 103 -11.53 3.10 -9.40
C SER A 103 -13.00 3.52 -9.18
N LEU A 104 -13.36 3.89 -7.95
CA LEU A 104 -14.67 4.44 -7.61
C LEU A 104 -14.94 5.73 -8.40
N SER A 105 -13.96 6.63 -8.47
CA SER A 105 -14.06 7.90 -9.19
C SER A 105 -14.29 7.70 -10.69
N VAL A 106 -13.67 6.69 -11.30
CA VAL A 106 -13.91 6.29 -12.69
C VAL A 106 -15.38 5.95 -12.90
N GLY A 107 -15.95 5.12 -12.03
CA GLY A 107 -17.35 4.74 -12.09
C GLY A 107 -18.30 5.92 -11.92
N VAL A 108 -18.05 6.74 -10.91
CA VAL A 108 -18.85 7.95 -10.65
C VAL A 108 -18.82 8.90 -11.83
N ALA A 109 -17.63 9.21 -12.38
CA ALA A 109 -17.49 10.13 -13.51
C ALA A 109 -18.22 9.62 -14.77
N ASN A 110 -18.09 8.33 -15.09
CA ASN A 110 -18.81 7.71 -16.19
C ASN A 110 -20.34 7.70 -15.94
N GLY A 111 -20.75 7.46 -14.70
CA GLY A 111 -22.15 7.41 -14.31
C GLY A 111 -22.89 8.73 -14.49
N VAL A 112 -22.19 9.87 -14.37
CA VAL A 112 -22.71 11.22 -14.64
C VAL A 112 -22.40 11.71 -16.06
N TYR A 113 -22.06 10.81 -16.98
CA TYR A 113 -21.69 11.13 -18.38
C TYR A 113 -20.44 12.01 -18.52
N GLY A 114 -19.63 12.14 -17.47
CA GLY A 114 -18.37 12.89 -17.47
C GLY A 114 -17.22 12.10 -18.12
N PHE A 115 -17.39 11.58 -19.33
CA PHE A 115 -16.45 10.69 -20.00
C PHE A 115 -15.04 11.29 -20.14
N SER A 116 -14.96 12.56 -20.49
CA SER A 116 -13.67 13.27 -20.59
C SER A 116 -12.95 13.33 -19.26
N ILE A 117 -13.68 13.57 -18.18
CA ILE A 117 -13.12 13.59 -16.81
C ILE A 117 -12.63 12.19 -16.43
N ALA A 118 -13.43 11.16 -16.72
CA ALA A 118 -13.06 9.77 -16.45
C ALA A 118 -11.78 9.36 -17.18
N ILE A 119 -11.69 9.64 -18.48
CA ILE A 119 -10.53 9.29 -19.32
C ILE A 119 -9.28 10.05 -18.86
N VAL A 120 -9.34 11.38 -18.80
CA VAL A 120 -8.18 12.22 -18.44
C VAL A 120 -7.74 11.94 -17.01
N GLY A 121 -8.70 11.81 -16.07
CA GLY A 121 -8.41 11.50 -14.68
C GLY A 121 -7.74 10.14 -14.51
N THR A 122 -8.24 9.10 -15.20
CA THR A 122 -7.65 7.75 -15.14
C THR A 122 -6.26 7.72 -15.73
N LEU A 123 -6.06 8.32 -16.92
CA LEU A 123 -4.74 8.37 -17.55
C LEU A 123 -3.73 9.16 -16.71
N GLY A 124 -4.15 10.30 -16.16
CA GLY A 124 -3.33 11.11 -15.27
C GLY A 124 -2.94 10.34 -14.00
N PHE A 125 -3.90 9.68 -13.37
CA PHE A 125 -3.65 8.84 -12.20
C PHE A 125 -2.64 7.72 -12.50
N CYS A 126 -2.86 6.97 -13.57
CA CYS A 126 -1.96 5.88 -13.97
C CYS A 126 -0.55 6.39 -14.28
N LEU A 127 -0.44 7.50 -14.98
CA LEU A 127 0.85 8.13 -15.29
C LEU A 127 1.60 8.51 -14.00
N VAL A 128 0.93 9.22 -13.09
CA VAL A 128 1.53 9.60 -11.81
C VAL A 128 1.92 8.37 -10.98
N ALA A 129 1.08 7.33 -10.96
CA ALA A 129 1.38 6.08 -10.25
C ALA A 129 2.65 5.41 -10.80
N PHE A 130 2.85 5.39 -12.13
CA PHE A 130 4.08 4.88 -12.75
C PHE A 130 5.29 5.79 -12.48
N LEU A 131 5.13 7.10 -12.53
CA LEU A 131 6.21 8.04 -12.20
C LEU A 131 6.69 7.86 -10.75
N LEU A 132 5.76 7.71 -9.80
CA LEU A 132 6.09 7.45 -8.41
C LEU A 132 6.73 6.06 -8.22
N TYR A 133 6.33 5.08 -9.02
CA TYR A 133 6.94 3.75 -9.00
C TYR A 133 8.41 3.79 -9.42
N TRP A 134 8.79 4.59 -10.43
CA TRP A 134 10.18 4.74 -10.87
C TRP A 134 10.98 5.71 -10.00
N SER A 135 10.30 6.60 -9.30
CA SER A 135 10.94 7.57 -8.42
C SER A 135 11.47 6.89 -7.14
N PRO A 136 12.63 7.34 -6.60
CA PRO A 136 13.15 6.87 -5.31
C PRO A 136 12.34 7.38 -4.11
N PHE A 137 11.23 8.09 -4.32
CA PHE A 137 10.37 8.58 -3.23
C PHE A 137 9.81 7.41 -2.43
N GLY A 138 10.02 7.43 -1.11
CA GLY A 138 9.49 6.42 -0.20
C GLY A 138 10.29 5.11 -0.14
N GLN A 139 11.34 4.92 -0.95
CA GLN A 139 12.16 3.69 -0.94
C GLN A 139 13.27 3.69 0.12
N THR A 140 13.45 4.78 0.84
CA THR A 140 14.48 4.83 1.87
C THR A 140 13.95 4.17 3.13
N SER A 141 13.95 2.84 3.17
CA SER A 141 13.88 2.14 4.44
C SER A 141 14.98 2.68 5.34
N LEU A 142 14.59 3.29 6.46
CA LEU A 142 15.52 3.81 7.45
C LEU A 142 16.40 2.69 8.02
N PHE A 143 15.88 1.45 7.99
CA PHE A 143 16.54 0.25 8.49
C PHE A 143 16.28 -0.93 7.54
N ASP A 144 17.25 -1.83 7.41
CA ASP A 144 17.19 -2.99 6.53
C ASP A 144 16.59 -4.21 7.24
N GLY A 145 16.63 -4.23 8.56
CA GLY A 145 16.10 -5.33 9.35
C GLY A 145 16.15 -5.10 10.85
N MET A 146 15.57 -6.08 11.56
CA MET A 146 15.62 -6.16 13.02
C MET A 146 16.43 -7.40 13.43
N VAL A 147 17.40 -7.19 14.31
CA VAL A 147 18.13 -8.28 14.95
C VAL A 147 17.69 -8.42 16.40
N ARG A 148 17.40 -9.65 16.80
CA ARG A 148 17.08 -10.00 18.19
C ARG A 148 18.09 -11.02 18.69
N PHE A 149 18.53 -10.85 19.93
CA PHE A 149 19.43 -11.78 20.60
C PHE A 149 19.37 -11.55 22.12
N SER A 150 19.80 -12.55 22.87
CA SER A 150 19.95 -12.48 24.31
C SER A 150 21.43 -12.38 24.66
N LEU A 151 21.80 -11.45 25.51
CA LEU A 151 23.19 -11.19 25.93
C LEU A 151 23.29 -11.20 27.45
N GLU A 152 24.34 -11.76 28.00
CA GLU A 152 24.66 -11.64 29.42
C GLU A 152 25.03 -10.19 29.76
N ASN A 153 24.58 -9.74 30.94
CA ASN A 153 24.76 -8.36 31.40
C ASN A 153 26.19 -8.09 31.87
N HIS A 154 27.16 -8.37 31.00
CA HIS A 154 28.58 -8.08 31.23
C HIS A 154 29.04 -6.87 30.42
N SER A 155 29.84 -6.00 31.04
CA SER A 155 30.32 -4.77 30.38
C SER A 155 31.19 -5.05 29.15
N GLU A 156 31.97 -6.12 29.18
CA GLU A 156 32.84 -6.52 28.07
C GLU A 156 32.05 -7.02 26.86
N SER A 157 31.00 -7.80 27.09
CA SER A 157 30.10 -8.31 26.03
C SER A 157 29.33 -7.18 25.35
N LYS A 158 28.92 -6.17 26.11
CA LYS A 158 28.27 -4.97 25.54
C LYS A 158 29.21 -4.19 24.64
N ARG A 159 30.47 -4.02 25.05
CA ARG A 159 31.47 -3.30 24.27
C ARG A 159 31.77 -4.00 22.95
N ARG A 160 31.94 -5.33 22.97
CA ARG A 160 32.12 -6.15 21.76
C ARG A 160 30.89 -6.05 20.83
N LEU A 161 29.68 -6.06 21.38
CA LEU A 161 28.46 -5.87 20.62
C LEU A 161 28.42 -4.50 19.92
N GLU A 162 28.76 -3.43 20.63
CA GLU A 162 28.79 -2.08 20.06
C GLU A 162 29.83 -1.97 18.93
N ASP A 163 30.99 -2.60 19.08
CA ASP A 163 32.04 -2.63 18.06
C ASP A 163 31.55 -3.36 16.79
N VAL A 164 30.91 -4.52 16.94
CA VAL A 164 30.32 -5.26 15.80
C VAL A 164 29.23 -4.46 15.11
N LEU A 165 28.31 -3.85 15.89
CA LEU A 165 27.26 -3.00 15.33
C LEU A 165 27.84 -1.79 14.60
N ALA A 166 28.83 -1.12 15.16
CA ALA A 166 29.49 0.04 14.53
C ALA A 166 30.26 -0.33 13.26
N HIS A 167 30.82 -1.55 13.20
CA HIS A 167 31.57 -2.02 12.03
C HIS A 167 30.66 -2.40 10.86
N PHE A 168 29.57 -3.13 11.11
CA PHE A 168 28.68 -3.63 10.08
C PHE A 168 27.53 -2.70 9.74
N CYS A 169 27.04 -1.91 10.70
CA CYS A 169 25.88 -1.06 10.53
C CYS A 169 26.23 0.39 10.22
N LYS A 170 25.52 1.00 9.29
CA LYS A 170 25.56 2.44 9.05
C LYS A 170 24.73 3.20 10.08
N ARG A 171 23.66 2.56 10.56
CA ARG A 171 22.76 3.10 11.60
C ARG A 171 22.15 1.92 12.35
N PHE A 172 22.05 2.04 13.66
CA PHE A 172 21.36 1.08 14.51
C PHE A 172 20.62 1.81 15.63
N THR A 173 19.50 1.27 16.03
CA THR A 173 18.65 1.84 17.10
C THR A 173 18.12 0.70 17.96
N LEU A 174 18.27 0.82 19.27
CA LEU A 174 17.69 -0.11 20.24
C LEU A 174 16.19 0.16 20.34
N ILE A 175 15.36 -0.87 20.05
CA ILE A 175 13.90 -0.77 20.16
C ILE A 175 13.42 -1.32 21.48
N THR A 176 13.95 -2.49 21.84
CA THR A 176 13.48 -3.21 23.03
C THR A 176 14.66 -3.74 23.81
N LEU A 177 14.60 -3.56 25.12
CA LEU A 177 15.46 -4.17 26.10
C LEU A 177 14.57 -4.83 27.15
N ARG A 178 14.64 -6.15 27.27
CA ARG A 178 13.87 -6.90 28.27
C ARG A 178 14.80 -7.67 29.18
N ASP A 179 14.52 -7.66 30.47
CA ASP A 179 15.21 -8.50 31.44
C ASP A 179 14.53 -9.87 31.48
N MET A 180 15.28 -10.96 31.19
CA MET A 180 14.76 -12.32 31.14
C MET A 180 15.10 -13.15 32.41
N SER A 181 16.06 -12.70 33.23
CA SER A 181 16.58 -13.54 34.35
C SER A 181 17.11 -12.66 35.47
N GLN A 182 16.26 -11.82 36.07
CA GLN A 182 16.61 -11.01 37.24
C GLN A 182 17.97 -10.27 37.11
N GLY A 183 18.21 -9.67 35.93
CA GLY A 183 19.39 -8.86 35.66
C GLY A 183 20.62 -9.63 35.15
N SER A 184 20.59 -10.95 35.07
CA SER A 184 21.75 -11.74 34.59
C SER A 184 21.79 -11.80 33.06
N ARG A 185 20.63 -11.73 32.38
CA ARG A 185 20.50 -11.85 30.95
C ARG A 185 19.49 -10.85 30.38
N LEU A 186 19.85 -10.14 29.31
CA LEU A 186 19.04 -9.13 28.68
C LEU A 186 18.75 -9.49 27.22
N ASP A 187 17.48 -9.41 26.84
CA ASP A 187 17.06 -9.53 25.45
C ASP A 187 17.08 -8.19 24.75
N TYR A 188 17.85 -8.13 23.69
CA TYR A 188 18.00 -6.96 22.84
C TYR A 188 17.25 -7.11 21.53
N ALA A 189 16.57 -6.05 21.11
CA ALA A 189 16.05 -5.92 19.75
C ALA A 189 16.57 -4.61 19.16
N TYR A 190 17.41 -4.73 18.13
CA TYR A 190 17.95 -3.59 17.41
C TYR A 190 17.36 -3.54 15.99
N GLN A 191 16.95 -2.35 15.55
CA GLN A 191 16.81 -2.07 14.14
C GLN A 191 18.16 -1.67 13.57
N VAL A 192 18.55 -2.30 12.46
CA VAL A 192 19.87 -2.12 11.87
C VAL A 192 19.76 -1.79 10.39
N LYS A 193 20.64 -0.87 9.96
CA LYS A 193 20.90 -0.60 8.54
C LYS A 193 22.34 -0.97 8.24
N LEU A 194 22.53 -1.99 7.42
CA LEU A 194 23.86 -2.46 7.06
C LEU A 194 24.58 -1.44 6.16
N ARG A 195 25.90 -1.45 6.21
CA ARG A 195 26.73 -0.64 5.31
C ARG A 195 26.74 -1.30 3.92
N ARG A 196 26.77 -0.50 2.85
CA ARG A 196 26.93 -1.00 1.49
C ARG A 196 28.19 -1.88 1.38
N GLY A 197 28.02 -3.11 0.89
CA GLY A 197 29.11 -4.06 0.72
C GLY A 197 29.40 -4.98 1.92
N LYS A 198 28.63 -4.89 3.00
CA LYS A 198 28.66 -5.88 4.10
C LYS A 198 27.52 -6.86 3.94
N ASP A 199 27.84 -8.15 4.03
CA ASP A 199 26.83 -9.21 3.93
C ASP A 199 26.14 -9.44 5.29
N ARG A 200 24.88 -9.86 5.20
CA ARG A 200 24.07 -10.22 6.38
C ARG A 200 24.63 -11.43 7.12
N ASP A 201 25.07 -12.41 6.33
CA ASP A 201 25.52 -13.68 6.90
C ASP A 201 26.80 -13.47 7.68
N ASP A 202 27.72 -12.62 7.20
CA ASP A 202 28.91 -12.18 7.91
C ASP A 202 28.55 -11.47 9.22
N PHE A 203 27.57 -10.55 9.15
CA PHE A 203 27.10 -9.83 10.36
C PHE A 203 26.51 -10.77 11.41
N VAL A 204 25.67 -11.72 11.00
CA VAL A 204 25.08 -12.72 11.91
C VAL A 204 26.16 -13.68 12.45
N HIS A 205 27.14 -14.02 11.64
CA HIS A 205 28.25 -14.86 12.05
C HIS A 205 29.12 -14.18 13.12
N GLU A 206 29.48 -12.92 12.91
CA GLU A 206 30.25 -12.12 13.88
C GLU A 206 29.49 -11.90 15.19
N LEU A 207 28.16 -11.67 15.12
CA LEU A 207 27.33 -11.61 16.33
C LEU A 207 27.34 -12.93 17.10
N LYS A 208 27.26 -14.08 16.39
CA LYS A 208 27.32 -15.41 17.04
C LYS A 208 28.70 -15.74 17.60
N ALA A 209 29.75 -15.09 17.14
CA ALA A 209 31.10 -15.27 17.65
C ALA A 209 31.34 -14.62 19.04
N ILE A 210 30.39 -13.83 19.52
CA ILE A 210 30.45 -13.27 20.88
C ILE A 210 29.95 -14.32 21.86
N ASP A 211 30.82 -14.85 22.69
CA ASP A 211 30.62 -16.04 23.56
C ASP A 211 29.37 -15.99 24.46
N SER A 212 28.86 -14.81 24.78
CA SER A 212 27.71 -14.63 25.68
C SER A 212 26.39 -14.37 24.94
N ILE A 213 26.40 -14.34 23.61
CA ILE A 213 25.19 -14.16 22.78
C ILE A 213 24.50 -15.49 22.53
N MET A 214 23.18 -15.51 22.72
CA MET A 214 22.31 -16.63 22.38
C MET A 214 21.07 -16.19 21.60
N GLY A 215 20.53 -17.11 20.78
CA GLY A 215 19.23 -16.91 20.13
C GLY A 215 19.22 -15.79 19.08
N VAL A 216 20.35 -15.61 18.34
CA VAL A 216 20.42 -14.58 17.30
C VAL A 216 19.41 -14.87 16.20
N SER A 217 18.46 -13.96 16.00
CA SER A 217 17.47 -14.00 14.94
C SER A 217 17.50 -12.67 14.19
N PHE A 218 17.63 -12.76 12.86
CA PHE A 218 17.58 -11.60 11.98
C PHE A 218 16.28 -11.62 11.17
N TYR A 219 15.45 -10.61 11.37
CA TYR A 219 14.21 -10.40 10.63
C TYR A 219 14.44 -9.29 9.63
N MET A 220 14.22 -9.57 8.34
CA MET A 220 14.21 -8.50 7.35
C MET A 220 12.97 -7.64 7.59
N GLN A 221 13.18 -6.35 7.72
CA GLN A 221 12.09 -5.40 7.73
C GLN A 221 11.77 -5.09 6.26
N GLU A 222 10.75 -5.76 5.73
CA GLU A 222 10.16 -5.31 4.49
C GLU A 222 9.63 -3.90 4.71
N ALA A 223 9.79 -3.05 3.71
CA ALA A 223 9.55 -1.61 3.76
C ALA A 223 8.11 -1.18 4.11
N THR A 224 7.29 -2.08 4.64
CA THR A 224 5.89 -1.80 4.95
C THR A 224 5.33 -2.77 6.01
N VAL A 225 5.76 -2.65 7.25
CA VAL A 225 4.89 -3.05 8.39
C VAL A 225 5.14 -2.08 9.53
N GLU A 226 4.40 -0.99 9.53
CA GLU A 226 4.09 -0.32 10.79
C GLU A 226 3.04 -1.18 11.51
N LEU A 227 3.42 -1.66 12.68
CA LEU A 227 2.52 -2.32 13.63
C LEU A 227 1.64 -1.29 14.31
#